data_7c185f7acca4aef1f7e15ba87a706ad1
#
_entry.id   7c185f7acca4aef1f7e15ba87a706ad1
#
_cell.length_a   1.000
_cell.length_b   1.000
_cell.length_c   1.000
_cell.angle_alpha   90.00
_cell.angle_beta   90.00
_cell.angle_gamma   90.00
#
_symmetry.space_group_name_H-M   'P 1'
#
loop_
_entity.id
_entity.type
_entity.pdbx_description
1 polymer ?
#
loop_
_entity_poly.entity_id
_entity_poly.type
_entity_poly.pdbx_seq_one_letter_code
_entity_poly.pdbx_strand_id
1 'polypeptide(L)'
;MSELQVKQGSFRLSDTRILRLPSLKIISGESWAFVGANGSGKSSLARVLSNELTQLTGETHCSFHTPIRLSFEQLQQLIDEEWQRNNTDLLREEEDTGRTAAEVIQMYHKDNELCLELTKYFGIKDLLSRRFKYLSTGEVRKVLLCQALMADPDLLILDEPFDGLDAYARNQLSQLLETLTTKGITLVLILNRFNQIPDFVEQIGVLADCHLMLAGEKKRILAESLVAQLAHSEALKNIQLPEPDEYRIDKQLPADQPLVSMHNMVVKYNDKPILHGLNWQIIPGEHWQIIGENGAGKSTLLSLITGEHPQGYSNHLVLFGRQRGSGETIWDIKRHIGYVSNSIHLEYRVSTSVRNVILSGFFDSIGLYQAVSDRQQQLADEWLILLGLSGATANSPFHSLSWGQQRLVLIARALVKHPALLILDEPLQGLDPLNRQLVLRFIDIMIRSGDTQLLFVSHHQEDAPECITHRLKFIPDGDVYRYETELTSRSLS
;
A
#
# COMPACT_ATOMS: atom_id res chain seq x y z
N MET A 1 -35.76 13.95 -2.30
CA MET A 1 -34.29 13.99 -2.17
C MET A 1 -33.75 12.83 -2.97
N SER A 2 -32.84 13.10 -3.89
CA SER A 2 -32.19 12.04 -4.65
C SER A 2 -31.26 11.22 -3.75
N GLU A 3 -31.19 9.91 -3.98
CA GLU A 3 -30.32 9.02 -3.21
C GLU A 3 -29.75 7.91 -4.10
N LEU A 4 -28.59 7.41 -3.72
CA LEU A 4 -28.02 6.18 -4.24
C LEU A 4 -27.86 5.21 -3.08
N GLN A 5 -28.47 4.04 -3.18
CA GLN A 5 -28.42 3.01 -2.15
C GLN A 5 -27.98 1.68 -2.76
N VAL A 6 -26.99 1.05 -2.12
CA VAL A 6 -26.55 -0.33 -2.44
C VAL A 6 -26.76 -1.17 -1.20
N LYS A 7 -27.40 -2.33 -1.33
CA LYS A 7 -27.60 -3.34 -0.29
C LYS A 7 -27.04 -4.67 -0.72
N GLN A 8 -26.07 -5.21 0.02
CA GLN A 8 -25.40 -6.48 -0.23
C GLN A 8 -24.95 -6.65 -1.69
N GLY A 9 -24.49 -5.52 -2.30
CA GLY A 9 -24.09 -5.46 -3.68
C GLY A 9 -22.76 -6.17 -3.94
N SER A 10 -22.71 -6.98 -5.01
CA SER A 10 -21.46 -7.46 -5.57
C SER A 10 -21.40 -7.13 -7.07
N PHE A 11 -20.21 -6.69 -7.52
CA PHE A 11 -20.01 -6.19 -8.87
C PHE A 11 -18.77 -6.84 -9.48
N ARG A 12 -18.88 -7.31 -10.72
CA ARG A 12 -17.77 -7.97 -11.43
C ARG A 12 -16.76 -6.93 -11.89
N LEU A 13 -15.49 -7.12 -11.51
CA LEU A 13 -14.36 -6.31 -11.98
C LEU A 13 -13.56 -7.02 -13.08
N SER A 14 -13.33 -8.32 -12.89
CA SER A 14 -12.70 -9.23 -13.83
C SER A 14 -13.21 -10.67 -13.58
N ASP A 15 -12.65 -11.66 -14.27
CA ASP A 15 -13.04 -13.06 -14.06
C ASP A 15 -12.72 -13.56 -12.64
N THR A 16 -11.74 -12.94 -11.97
CA THR A 16 -11.28 -13.35 -10.63
C THR A 16 -11.56 -12.34 -9.53
N ARG A 17 -11.96 -11.10 -9.86
CA ARG A 17 -12.13 -10.01 -8.89
C ARG A 17 -13.57 -9.49 -8.84
N ILE A 18 -14.09 -9.36 -7.63
CA ILE A 18 -15.45 -8.88 -7.34
C ILE A 18 -15.37 -7.78 -6.29
N LEU A 19 -15.96 -6.62 -6.57
CA LEU A 19 -16.18 -5.56 -5.58
C LEU A 19 -17.40 -5.89 -4.74
N ARG A 20 -17.28 -5.83 -3.41
CA ARG A 20 -18.36 -6.09 -2.46
C ARG A 20 -18.69 -4.85 -1.64
N LEU A 21 -19.96 -4.47 -1.69
CA LEU A 21 -20.54 -3.31 -1.00
C LEU A 21 -21.66 -3.81 -0.08
N PRO A 22 -21.40 -4.09 1.20
CA PRO A 22 -22.41 -4.65 2.11
C PRO A 22 -23.57 -3.68 2.34
N SER A 23 -23.31 -2.40 2.53
CA SER A 23 -24.29 -1.33 2.61
C SER A 23 -23.63 0.01 2.32
N LEU A 24 -24.22 0.77 1.40
CA LEU A 24 -23.79 2.14 1.10
C LEU A 24 -25.05 2.97 0.79
N LYS A 25 -25.15 4.14 1.40
CA LYS A 25 -26.20 5.11 1.09
C LYS A 25 -25.60 6.49 0.96
N ILE A 26 -25.83 7.14 -0.17
CA ILE A 26 -25.40 8.51 -0.48
C ILE A 26 -26.68 9.32 -0.73
N ILE A 27 -26.81 10.45 -0.04
CA ILE A 27 -27.98 11.31 -0.10
C ILE A 27 -27.61 12.62 -0.80
N SER A 28 -28.55 13.21 -1.53
CA SER A 28 -28.38 14.49 -2.21
C SER A 28 -27.85 15.58 -1.27
N GLY A 29 -26.78 16.27 -1.71
CA GLY A 29 -26.10 17.34 -0.97
C GLY A 29 -24.98 16.87 -0.05
N GLU A 30 -24.79 15.55 0.13
CA GLU A 30 -23.65 15.03 0.93
C GLU A 30 -22.33 15.14 0.18
N SER A 31 -21.26 15.28 0.95
CA SER A 31 -19.87 15.18 0.48
C SER A 31 -19.19 13.92 1.02
N TRP A 32 -18.75 13.04 0.11
CA TRP A 32 -18.13 11.77 0.42
C TRP A 32 -16.67 11.70 -0.05
N ALA A 33 -15.82 11.01 0.71
CA ALA A 33 -14.52 10.57 0.25
C ALA A 33 -14.35 9.06 0.47
N PHE A 34 -13.98 8.33 -0.56
CA PHE A 34 -13.62 6.91 -0.46
C PHE A 34 -12.11 6.76 -0.55
N VAL A 35 -11.54 6.09 0.46
CA VAL A 35 -10.08 5.97 0.64
C VAL A 35 -9.67 4.51 0.71
N GLY A 36 -8.48 4.19 0.21
CA GLY A 36 -7.89 2.86 0.28
C GLY A 36 -6.58 2.79 -0.52
N ALA A 37 -5.82 1.71 -0.37
CA ALA A 37 -4.60 1.49 -1.14
C ALA A 37 -4.87 1.30 -2.64
N ASN A 38 -3.80 1.41 -3.46
CA ASN A 38 -3.89 1.09 -4.87
C ASN A 38 -4.36 -0.37 -5.04
N GLY A 39 -5.29 -0.59 -5.98
CA GLY A 39 -5.90 -1.89 -6.21
C GLY A 39 -7.01 -2.30 -5.22
N SER A 40 -7.37 -1.47 -4.22
CA SER A 40 -8.44 -1.77 -3.27
C SER A 40 -9.87 -1.73 -3.85
N GLY A 41 -10.03 -1.36 -5.12
CA GLY A 41 -11.33 -1.31 -5.81
C GLY A 41 -12.00 0.07 -5.82
N LYS A 42 -11.28 1.16 -5.46
CA LYS A 42 -11.82 2.53 -5.42
C LYS A 42 -12.37 3.02 -6.75
N SER A 43 -11.56 2.98 -7.83
CA SER A 43 -11.99 3.40 -9.16
C SER A 43 -13.13 2.51 -9.68
N SER A 44 -13.18 1.24 -9.26
CA SER A 44 -14.31 0.36 -9.54
C SER A 44 -15.56 0.79 -8.77
N LEU A 45 -15.43 1.24 -7.51
CA LEU A 45 -16.55 1.85 -6.80
C LEU A 45 -17.06 3.09 -7.54
N ALA A 46 -16.18 3.97 -8.01
CA ALA A 46 -16.59 5.13 -8.81
C ALA A 46 -17.45 4.71 -10.04
N ARG A 47 -17.05 3.62 -10.73
CA ARG A 47 -17.81 3.05 -11.85
C ARG A 47 -19.13 2.41 -11.43
N VAL A 48 -19.23 1.85 -10.23
CA VAL A 48 -20.52 1.39 -9.67
C VAL A 48 -21.46 2.57 -9.42
N LEU A 49 -20.94 3.64 -8.81
CA LEU A 49 -21.74 4.82 -8.49
C LEU A 49 -22.23 5.56 -9.74
N SER A 50 -21.51 5.47 -10.86
CA SER A 50 -21.92 5.98 -12.18
C SER A 50 -22.69 4.96 -13.01
N ASN A 51 -23.06 3.80 -12.45
CA ASN A 51 -23.82 2.73 -13.10
C ASN A 51 -23.13 2.13 -14.35
N GLU A 52 -21.79 2.06 -14.33
CA GLU A 52 -20.97 1.52 -15.44
C GLU A 52 -20.62 0.04 -15.27
N LEU A 53 -20.86 -0.57 -14.11
CA LEU A 53 -20.47 -1.96 -13.84
C LEU A 53 -21.67 -2.88 -13.69
N THR A 54 -21.49 -4.13 -14.15
CA THR A 54 -22.51 -5.17 -14.03
C THR A 54 -22.61 -5.67 -12.59
N GLN A 55 -23.82 -5.57 -12.04
CA GLN A 55 -24.16 -6.12 -10.75
C GLN A 55 -24.36 -7.64 -10.85
N LEU A 56 -23.81 -8.39 -9.91
CA LEU A 56 -23.99 -9.84 -9.81
C LEU A 56 -25.04 -10.21 -8.78
N THR A 57 -24.99 -9.59 -7.61
CA THR A 57 -25.95 -9.85 -6.51
C THR A 57 -26.28 -8.56 -5.76
N GLY A 58 -27.36 -8.59 -4.96
CA GLY A 58 -27.80 -7.47 -4.13
C GLY A 58 -28.78 -6.55 -4.83
N GLU A 59 -29.05 -5.40 -4.25
CA GLU A 59 -29.95 -4.39 -4.76
C GLU A 59 -29.24 -3.04 -4.87
N THR A 60 -29.40 -2.36 -6.00
CA THR A 60 -28.92 -0.99 -6.20
C THR A 60 -30.09 -0.13 -6.63
N HIS A 61 -30.32 0.95 -5.90
CA HIS A 61 -31.29 1.98 -6.24
C HIS A 61 -30.56 3.30 -6.42
N CYS A 62 -30.76 3.96 -7.56
CA CYS A 62 -30.21 5.28 -7.84
C CYS A 62 -31.32 6.18 -8.36
N SER A 63 -31.58 7.28 -7.68
CA SER A 63 -32.55 8.30 -8.07
C SER A 63 -31.87 9.64 -8.49
N PHE A 64 -30.55 9.65 -8.61
CA PHE A 64 -29.84 10.75 -9.26
C PHE A 64 -30.12 10.73 -10.77
N HIS A 65 -30.32 11.91 -11.35
CA HIS A 65 -30.69 12.05 -12.76
C HIS A 65 -29.46 12.17 -13.66
N THR A 66 -28.43 12.87 -13.18
CA THR A 66 -27.24 13.20 -13.98
C THR A 66 -25.96 12.88 -13.19
N PRO A 67 -25.70 11.59 -12.89
CA PRO A 67 -24.43 11.20 -12.25
C PRO A 67 -23.30 11.31 -13.28
N ILE A 68 -22.29 12.13 -12.97
CA ILE A 68 -21.10 12.31 -13.80
C ILE A 68 -19.87 11.82 -13.07
N ARG A 69 -19.09 10.96 -13.72
CA ARG A 69 -17.78 10.51 -13.25
C ARG A 69 -16.68 11.13 -14.10
N LEU A 70 -15.69 11.71 -13.41
CA LEU A 70 -14.47 12.22 -14.02
C LEU A 70 -13.27 11.49 -13.43
N SER A 71 -12.50 10.79 -14.25
CA SER A 71 -11.26 10.10 -13.86
C SER A 71 -10.06 10.88 -14.37
N PHE A 72 -9.15 11.22 -13.45
CA PHE A 72 -7.94 11.96 -13.79
C PHE A 72 -6.74 11.03 -14.07
N GLU A 73 -6.85 9.73 -13.83
CA GLU A 73 -5.84 8.74 -14.22
C GLU A 73 -5.61 8.70 -15.73
N GLN A 74 -6.69 8.94 -16.52
CA GLN A 74 -6.63 8.96 -17.99
C GLN A 74 -6.25 10.33 -18.59
N LEU A 75 -5.94 11.30 -17.75
CA LEU A 75 -5.66 12.67 -18.18
C LEU A 75 -4.48 12.75 -19.15
N GLN A 76 -3.41 12.03 -18.86
CA GLN A 76 -2.25 11.98 -19.74
C GLN A 76 -2.60 11.32 -21.08
N GLN A 77 -3.39 10.26 -21.05
CA GLN A 77 -3.87 9.61 -22.30
C GLN A 77 -4.68 10.57 -23.17
N LEU A 78 -5.57 11.38 -22.59
CA LEU A 78 -6.33 12.39 -23.32
C LEU A 78 -5.42 13.44 -23.95
N ILE A 79 -4.40 13.91 -23.24
CA ILE A 79 -3.39 14.84 -23.76
C ILE A 79 -2.63 14.17 -24.91
N ASP A 80 -2.15 12.93 -24.70
CA ASP A 80 -1.41 12.18 -25.70
C ASP A 80 -2.25 11.89 -26.96
N GLU A 81 -3.54 11.59 -26.80
CA GLU A 81 -4.48 11.46 -27.94
C GLU A 81 -4.62 12.76 -28.73
N GLU A 82 -4.72 13.93 -28.05
CA GLU A 82 -4.75 15.21 -28.73
C GLU A 82 -3.44 15.52 -29.47
N TRP A 83 -2.30 15.13 -28.90
CA TRP A 83 -1.01 15.23 -29.58
C TRP A 83 -0.93 14.30 -30.81
N GLN A 84 -1.42 13.06 -30.69
CA GLN A 84 -1.40 12.08 -31.81
C GLN A 84 -2.35 12.47 -32.94
N ARG A 85 -3.54 13.01 -32.64
CA ARG A 85 -4.50 13.48 -33.65
C ARG A 85 -3.93 14.61 -34.51
N ASN A 86 -3.06 15.40 -33.93
CA ASN A 86 -2.47 16.58 -34.56
C ASN A 86 -0.93 16.49 -34.56
N ASN A 87 -0.39 15.41 -35.14
CA ASN A 87 1.04 15.13 -35.21
C ASN A 87 1.77 16.14 -36.10
N THR A 88 1.85 17.40 -35.68
CA THR A 88 2.30 18.54 -36.46
C THR A 88 3.38 19.32 -35.74
N ASP A 89 4.47 18.63 -35.32
CA ASP A 89 5.71 19.28 -34.91
C ASP A 89 6.34 20.15 -36.03
N LEU A 90 5.73 20.12 -37.23
CA LEU A 90 6.22 20.81 -38.44
C LEU A 90 5.28 21.91 -38.95
N LEU A 91 4.09 22.11 -38.35
CA LEU A 91 3.15 23.13 -38.81
C LEU A 91 3.25 24.40 -37.98
N ARG A 92 3.00 25.55 -38.64
CA ARG A 92 2.89 26.85 -37.97
C ARG A 92 1.68 26.84 -37.03
N GLU A 93 1.69 27.66 -35.94
CA GLU A 93 0.57 27.76 -34.99
C GLU A 93 -0.80 27.97 -35.68
N GLU A 94 -0.84 28.62 -36.84
CA GLU A 94 -2.04 28.88 -37.64
C GLU A 94 -2.62 27.63 -38.32
N GLU A 95 -1.83 26.56 -38.45
CA GLU A 95 -2.23 25.27 -39.07
C GLU A 95 -2.55 24.20 -38.03
N ASP A 96 -2.45 24.50 -36.72
CA ASP A 96 -2.75 23.59 -35.64
C ASP A 96 -4.27 23.38 -35.52
N THR A 97 -4.74 22.20 -35.88
CA THR A 97 -6.16 21.80 -35.85
C THR A 97 -6.61 21.22 -34.52
N GLY A 98 -5.76 21.24 -33.47
CA GLY A 98 -6.12 20.77 -32.13
C GLY A 98 -7.29 21.53 -31.51
N ARG A 99 -8.06 20.86 -30.66
CA ARG A 99 -9.21 21.47 -30.00
C ARG A 99 -8.77 22.57 -29.01
N THR A 100 -9.53 23.66 -28.95
CA THR A 100 -9.40 24.68 -27.93
C THR A 100 -10.03 24.26 -26.60
N ALA A 101 -9.67 24.91 -25.50
CA ALA A 101 -10.31 24.69 -24.22
C ALA A 101 -11.84 24.90 -24.29
N ALA A 102 -12.30 25.91 -25.02
CA ALA A 102 -13.73 26.17 -25.23
C ALA A 102 -14.44 24.99 -25.97
N GLU A 103 -13.81 24.45 -27.00
CA GLU A 103 -14.33 23.30 -27.75
C GLU A 103 -14.40 22.03 -26.90
N VAL A 104 -13.42 21.81 -26.02
CA VAL A 104 -13.42 20.68 -25.08
C VAL A 104 -14.51 20.85 -24.03
N ILE A 105 -14.68 22.04 -23.42
CA ILE A 105 -15.72 22.31 -22.44
C ILE A 105 -17.11 22.08 -23.03
N GLN A 106 -17.36 22.55 -24.27
CA GLN A 106 -18.66 22.49 -24.93
C GLN A 106 -18.86 21.22 -25.78
N MET A 107 -18.02 20.22 -25.64
CA MET A 107 -18.02 19.03 -26.48
C MET A 107 -19.36 18.27 -26.45
N TYR A 108 -19.94 18.16 -25.26
CA TYR A 108 -21.18 17.41 -25.05
C TYR A 108 -22.43 18.31 -24.87
N HIS A 109 -22.21 19.55 -24.42
CA HIS A 109 -23.25 20.53 -24.14
C HIS A 109 -22.84 21.90 -24.66
N LYS A 110 -23.58 22.44 -25.64
CA LYS A 110 -23.27 23.72 -26.28
C LYS A 110 -24.10 24.82 -25.63
N ASP A 111 -23.54 25.49 -24.63
CA ASP A 111 -24.08 26.68 -23.99
C ASP A 111 -22.95 27.66 -23.76
N ASN A 112 -22.92 28.75 -24.55
CA ASN A 112 -21.85 29.74 -24.43
C ASN A 112 -21.96 30.58 -23.17
N GLU A 113 -23.13 30.82 -22.65
CA GLU A 113 -23.37 31.63 -21.48
C GLU A 113 -22.92 30.88 -20.23
N LEU A 114 -23.35 29.64 -20.07
CA LEU A 114 -22.92 28.74 -19.00
C LEU A 114 -21.39 28.48 -19.05
N CYS A 115 -20.84 28.25 -20.26
CA CYS A 115 -19.39 28.08 -20.44
C CYS A 115 -18.61 29.30 -19.93
N LEU A 116 -19.06 30.51 -20.27
CA LEU A 116 -18.41 31.75 -19.80
C LEU A 116 -18.56 31.95 -18.29
N GLU A 117 -19.70 31.61 -17.71
CA GLU A 117 -19.92 31.65 -16.27
C GLU A 117 -18.98 30.68 -15.54
N LEU A 118 -18.95 29.41 -15.93
CA LEU A 118 -18.10 28.38 -15.33
C LEU A 118 -16.61 28.73 -15.46
N THR A 119 -16.17 29.13 -16.65
CA THR A 119 -14.75 29.47 -16.88
C THR A 119 -14.29 30.72 -16.12
N LYS A 120 -15.17 31.69 -15.92
CA LYS A 120 -14.94 32.86 -15.04
C LYS A 120 -14.83 32.39 -13.59
N TYR A 121 -15.72 31.52 -13.15
CA TYR A 121 -15.72 30.95 -11.80
C TYR A 121 -14.45 30.15 -11.49
N PHE A 122 -13.98 29.31 -12.45
CA PHE A 122 -12.75 28.54 -12.32
C PHE A 122 -11.46 29.36 -12.61
N GLY A 123 -11.59 30.62 -12.98
CA GLY A 123 -10.45 31.48 -13.29
C GLY A 123 -9.66 31.06 -14.52
N ILE A 124 -10.33 30.46 -15.53
CA ILE A 124 -9.71 29.99 -16.77
C ILE A 124 -10.31 30.65 -18.04
N LYS A 125 -11.03 31.75 -17.89
CA LYS A 125 -11.66 32.43 -19.00
C LYS A 125 -10.66 32.80 -20.12
N ASP A 126 -9.45 33.23 -19.74
CA ASP A 126 -8.40 33.63 -20.67
C ASP A 126 -7.76 32.48 -21.42
N LEU A 127 -8.07 31.24 -21.01
CA LEU A 127 -7.57 30.00 -21.64
C LEU A 127 -8.51 29.46 -22.72
N LEU A 128 -9.72 30.00 -22.89
CA LEU A 128 -10.75 29.46 -23.77
C LEU A 128 -10.29 29.31 -25.24
N SER A 129 -9.48 30.24 -25.74
CA SER A 129 -8.91 30.18 -27.10
C SER A 129 -7.64 29.34 -27.20
N ARG A 130 -7.04 28.97 -26.06
CA ARG A 130 -5.80 28.20 -26.05
C ARG A 130 -6.05 26.73 -26.40
N ARG A 131 -5.13 26.12 -27.13
CA ARG A 131 -5.22 24.72 -27.51
C ARG A 131 -5.08 23.84 -26.25
N PHE A 132 -5.95 22.83 -26.14
CA PHE A 132 -6.05 21.94 -24.97
C PHE A 132 -4.72 21.24 -24.67
N LYS A 133 -3.99 20.81 -25.69
CA LYS A 133 -2.69 20.14 -25.56
C LYS A 133 -1.58 21.02 -24.95
N TYR A 134 -1.71 22.35 -24.93
CA TYR A 134 -0.72 23.27 -24.36
C TYR A 134 -1.10 23.76 -22.97
N LEU A 135 -2.13 23.21 -22.36
CA LEU A 135 -2.53 23.53 -21.00
C LEU A 135 -1.69 22.76 -19.98
N SER A 136 -1.41 23.40 -18.84
CA SER A 136 -0.81 22.71 -17.70
C SER A 136 -1.78 21.67 -17.11
N THR A 137 -1.26 20.70 -16.37
CA THR A 137 -2.09 19.66 -15.72
C THR A 137 -3.21 20.25 -14.85
N GLY A 138 -2.95 21.34 -14.13
CA GLY A 138 -3.95 22.03 -13.32
C GLY A 138 -5.02 22.73 -14.17
N GLU A 139 -4.63 23.36 -15.29
CA GLU A 139 -5.56 23.99 -16.24
C GLU A 139 -6.45 22.96 -16.95
N VAL A 140 -5.86 21.83 -17.36
CA VAL A 140 -6.61 20.71 -17.97
C VAL A 140 -7.68 20.20 -17.00
N ARG A 141 -7.36 20.03 -15.72
CA ARG A 141 -8.35 19.60 -14.70
C ARG A 141 -9.51 20.58 -14.56
N LYS A 142 -9.23 21.88 -14.54
CA LYS A 142 -10.25 22.91 -14.49
C LYS A 142 -11.14 22.90 -15.75
N VAL A 143 -10.55 22.69 -16.92
CA VAL A 143 -11.29 22.55 -18.19
C VAL A 143 -12.22 21.34 -18.15
N LEU A 144 -11.73 20.16 -17.70
CA LEU A 144 -12.55 18.95 -17.61
C LEU A 144 -13.63 19.06 -16.53
N LEU A 145 -13.38 19.76 -15.43
CA LEU A 145 -14.41 20.08 -14.44
C LEU A 145 -15.49 20.99 -15.02
N CYS A 146 -15.11 22.02 -15.78
CA CYS A 146 -16.08 22.86 -16.49
C CYS A 146 -16.91 22.02 -17.46
N GLN A 147 -16.27 21.13 -18.24
CA GLN A 147 -16.96 20.21 -19.14
C GLN A 147 -18.01 19.34 -18.42
N ALA A 148 -17.61 18.75 -17.26
CA ALA A 148 -18.52 17.95 -16.44
C ALA A 148 -19.70 18.77 -15.90
N LEU A 149 -19.45 19.99 -15.47
CA LEU A 149 -20.46 20.89 -14.92
C LEU A 149 -21.40 21.50 -15.99
N MET A 150 -21.00 21.51 -17.27
CA MET A 150 -21.90 21.87 -18.37
C MET A 150 -23.13 20.96 -18.46
N ALA A 151 -23.06 19.74 -17.94
CA ALA A 151 -24.17 18.80 -17.94
C ALA A 151 -25.08 18.92 -16.71
N ASP A 152 -24.88 19.92 -15.84
CA ASP A 152 -25.63 20.17 -14.61
C ASP A 152 -25.79 18.91 -13.74
N PRO A 153 -24.67 18.30 -13.26
CA PRO A 153 -24.70 17.08 -12.50
C PRO A 153 -25.32 17.26 -11.10
N ASP A 154 -26.21 16.35 -10.72
CA ASP A 154 -26.74 16.24 -9.36
C ASP A 154 -25.86 15.33 -8.48
N LEU A 155 -25.01 14.49 -9.13
CA LEU A 155 -23.96 13.68 -8.48
C LEU A 155 -22.66 13.79 -9.30
N LEU A 156 -21.61 14.34 -8.69
CA LEU A 156 -20.29 14.47 -9.29
C LEU A 156 -19.29 13.53 -8.59
N ILE A 157 -18.73 12.60 -9.36
CA ILE A 157 -17.74 11.61 -8.86
C ILE A 157 -16.40 11.93 -9.48
N LEU A 158 -15.40 12.25 -8.62
CA LEU A 158 -14.05 12.59 -9.03
C LEU A 158 -13.05 11.52 -8.58
N ASP A 159 -12.45 10.83 -9.56
CA ASP A 159 -11.50 9.77 -9.30
C ASP A 159 -10.06 10.33 -9.35
N GLU A 160 -9.40 10.38 -8.20
CA GLU A 160 -8.04 10.92 -7.97
C GLU A 160 -7.84 12.39 -8.38
N PRO A 161 -8.71 13.31 -7.94
CA PRO A 161 -8.67 14.70 -8.41
C PRO A 161 -7.39 15.45 -7.98
N PHE A 162 -6.71 15.02 -6.92
CA PHE A 162 -5.55 15.70 -6.35
C PHE A 162 -4.20 15.10 -6.76
N ASP A 163 -4.20 14.00 -7.51
CA ASP A 163 -2.96 13.32 -7.88
C ASP A 163 -2.09 14.17 -8.81
N GLY A 164 -0.77 14.23 -8.54
CA GLY A 164 0.17 15.06 -9.33
C GLY A 164 0.02 16.57 -9.16
N LEU A 165 -0.83 17.07 -8.24
CA LEU A 165 -0.92 18.50 -7.92
C LEU A 165 0.03 18.87 -6.77
N ASP A 166 0.67 20.04 -6.88
CA ASP A 166 1.36 20.67 -5.76
C ASP A 166 0.38 21.13 -4.67
N ALA A 167 0.91 21.56 -3.52
CA ALA A 167 0.10 21.97 -2.38
C ALA A 167 -0.81 23.18 -2.70
N TYR A 168 -0.34 24.12 -3.51
CA TYR A 168 -1.09 25.33 -3.87
C TYR A 168 -2.27 24.97 -4.81
N ALA A 169 -2.01 24.22 -5.88
CA ALA A 169 -3.03 23.81 -6.82
C ALA A 169 -4.09 22.88 -6.15
N ARG A 170 -3.66 22.05 -5.21
CA ARG A 170 -4.56 21.21 -4.40
C ARG A 170 -5.50 22.08 -3.55
N ASN A 171 -4.98 23.06 -2.84
CA ASN A 171 -5.81 23.95 -2.02
C ASN A 171 -6.81 24.71 -2.87
N GLN A 172 -6.41 25.25 -4.02
CA GLN A 172 -7.32 25.93 -4.94
C GLN A 172 -8.44 25.01 -5.42
N LEU A 173 -8.09 23.78 -5.84
CA LEU A 173 -9.09 22.80 -6.28
C LEU A 173 -10.04 22.42 -5.12
N SER A 174 -9.51 22.21 -3.92
CA SER A 174 -10.31 21.89 -2.73
C SER A 174 -11.34 22.99 -2.43
N GLN A 175 -10.96 24.25 -2.47
CA GLN A 175 -11.87 25.39 -2.26
C GLN A 175 -12.97 25.46 -3.35
N LEU A 176 -12.60 25.19 -4.60
CA LEU A 176 -13.58 25.11 -5.69
C LEU A 176 -14.60 24.00 -5.45
N LEU A 177 -14.14 22.81 -5.06
CA LEU A 177 -15.02 21.66 -4.76
C LEU A 177 -15.94 21.95 -3.57
N GLU A 178 -15.43 22.59 -2.52
CA GLU A 178 -16.22 23.03 -1.37
C GLU A 178 -17.35 23.96 -1.82
N THR A 179 -17.07 24.91 -2.71
CA THR A 179 -18.10 25.81 -3.21
C THR A 179 -19.17 25.08 -4.06
N LEU A 180 -18.80 24.00 -4.76
CA LEU A 180 -19.77 23.18 -5.48
C LEU A 180 -20.74 22.45 -4.51
N THR A 181 -20.23 21.96 -3.38
CA THR A 181 -21.10 21.32 -2.36
C THR A 181 -22.04 22.33 -1.72
N THR A 182 -21.59 23.58 -1.47
CA THR A 182 -22.52 24.63 -0.95
C THR A 182 -23.59 25.02 -1.94
N LYS A 183 -23.41 24.78 -3.24
CA LYS A 183 -24.45 24.95 -4.29
C LYS A 183 -25.41 23.75 -4.40
N GLY A 184 -25.23 22.71 -3.55
CA GLY A 184 -26.12 21.55 -3.46
C GLY A 184 -25.73 20.37 -4.34
N ILE A 185 -24.58 20.41 -5.02
CA ILE A 185 -24.06 19.27 -5.78
C ILE A 185 -23.58 18.18 -4.81
N THR A 186 -24.05 16.95 -5.00
CA THR A 186 -23.54 15.79 -4.26
C THR A 186 -22.17 15.43 -4.80
N LEU A 187 -21.17 15.42 -3.92
CA LEU A 187 -19.77 15.21 -4.34
C LEU A 187 -19.21 13.90 -3.76
N VAL A 188 -18.62 13.09 -4.63
CA VAL A 188 -17.90 11.87 -4.26
C VAL A 188 -16.45 12.00 -4.73
N LEU A 189 -15.51 11.91 -3.79
CA LEU A 189 -14.08 11.93 -4.05
C LEU A 189 -13.51 10.51 -3.87
N ILE A 190 -12.77 10.02 -4.83
CA ILE A 190 -11.98 8.80 -4.72
C ILE A 190 -10.53 9.22 -4.47
N LEU A 191 -9.95 8.78 -3.36
CA LEU A 191 -8.65 9.25 -2.89
C LEU A 191 -7.73 8.09 -2.53
N ASN A 192 -6.43 8.27 -2.70
CA ASN A 192 -5.44 7.26 -2.36
C ASN A 192 -4.99 7.31 -0.89
N ARG A 193 -5.21 8.45 -0.20
CA ARG A 193 -4.66 8.70 1.14
C ARG A 193 -5.63 9.47 2.02
N PHE A 194 -5.60 9.16 3.33
CA PHE A 194 -6.41 9.86 4.33
C PHE A 194 -6.04 11.34 4.47
N ASN A 195 -4.77 11.70 4.32
CA ASN A 195 -4.30 13.10 4.38
C ASN A 195 -4.71 13.94 3.15
N GLN A 196 -5.34 13.34 2.16
CA GLN A 196 -5.90 14.04 1.00
C GLN A 196 -7.37 14.42 1.20
N ILE A 197 -8.03 13.91 2.25
CA ILE A 197 -9.44 14.19 2.51
C ILE A 197 -9.63 15.66 2.87
N PRO A 198 -10.36 16.46 2.07
CA PRO A 198 -10.64 17.85 2.39
C PRO A 198 -11.45 18.01 3.66
N ASP A 199 -11.32 19.19 4.30
CA ASP A 199 -12.02 19.44 5.57
C ASP A 199 -13.55 19.49 5.40
N PHE A 200 -14.04 19.97 4.28
CA PHE A 200 -15.47 20.04 3.98
C PHE A 200 -16.16 18.69 3.77
N VAL A 201 -15.40 17.61 3.59
CA VAL A 201 -15.98 16.27 3.44
C VAL A 201 -16.57 15.80 4.76
N GLU A 202 -17.83 15.37 4.73
CA GLU A 202 -18.61 14.96 5.92
C GLU A 202 -18.62 13.45 6.11
N GLN A 203 -18.67 12.69 5.03
CA GLN A 203 -18.78 11.24 5.03
C GLN A 203 -17.56 10.59 4.41
N ILE A 204 -17.11 9.47 4.98
CA ILE A 204 -16.01 8.70 4.38
C ILE A 204 -16.33 7.21 4.31
N GLY A 205 -15.77 6.57 3.29
CA GLY A 205 -15.75 5.12 3.13
C GLY A 205 -14.31 4.61 3.00
N VAL A 206 -14.03 3.48 3.61
CA VAL A 206 -12.70 2.84 3.58
C VAL A 206 -12.81 1.54 2.81
N LEU A 207 -12.00 1.42 1.73
CA LEU A 207 -11.92 0.22 0.90
C LEU A 207 -10.61 -0.51 1.14
N ALA A 208 -10.72 -1.84 1.23
CA ALA A 208 -9.57 -2.74 1.23
C ALA A 208 -9.95 -4.03 0.51
N ASP A 209 -9.04 -4.56 -0.33
CA ASP A 209 -9.21 -5.81 -1.06
C ASP A 209 -10.59 -5.96 -1.75
N CYS A 210 -10.98 -4.94 -2.51
CA CYS A 210 -12.28 -4.87 -3.20
C CYS A 210 -13.51 -5.01 -2.27
N HIS A 211 -13.40 -4.62 -0.99
CA HIS A 211 -14.50 -4.56 -0.04
C HIS A 211 -14.65 -3.15 0.53
N LEU A 212 -15.88 -2.65 0.65
CA LEU A 212 -16.18 -1.49 1.47
C LEU A 212 -16.23 -1.95 2.94
N MET A 213 -15.16 -1.67 3.68
CA MET A 213 -14.98 -2.12 5.06
C MET A 213 -15.75 -1.26 6.07
N LEU A 214 -15.68 0.05 5.88
CA LEU A 214 -16.31 1.03 6.75
C LEU A 214 -16.94 2.14 5.89
N ALA A 215 -18.08 2.67 6.30
CA ALA A 215 -18.69 3.86 5.70
C ALA A 215 -19.51 4.61 6.74
N GLY A 216 -19.49 5.95 6.67
CA GLY A 216 -20.26 6.81 7.56
C GLY A 216 -19.60 8.15 7.86
N GLU A 217 -20.04 8.81 8.93
CA GLU A 217 -19.56 10.13 9.33
C GLU A 217 -18.02 10.16 9.51
N LYS A 218 -17.35 11.14 8.89
CA LYS A 218 -15.90 11.32 8.88
C LYS A 218 -15.28 11.24 10.27
N LYS A 219 -15.84 11.97 11.25
CA LYS A 219 -15.30 12.00 12.62
C LYS A 219 -15.34 10.63 13.28
N ARG A 220 -16.44 9.90 13.10
CA ARG A 220 -16.62 8.55 13.66
C ARG A 220 -15.64 7.55 13.03
N ILE A 221 -15.56 7.54 11.71
CA ILE A 221 -14.72 6.57 11.00
C ILE A 221 -13.21 6.83 11.24
N LEU A 222 -12.79 8.11 11.28
CA LEU A 222 -11.39 8.45 11.60
C LEU A 222 -11.00 8.15 13.05
N ALA A 223 -11.97 8.07 13.97
CA ALA A 223 -11.74 7.67 15.35
C ALA A 223 -11.60 6.14 15.54
N GLU A 224 -11.96 5.33 14.54
CA GLU A 224 -11.73 3.88 14.59
C GLU A 224 -10.22 3.60 14.67
N SER A 225 -9.81 2.74 15.62
CA SER A 225 -8.38 2.54 15.94
C SER A 225 -7.53 2.11 14.76
N LEU A 226 -8.05 1.23 13.89
CA LEU A 226 -7.36 0.79 12.67
C LEU A 226 -7.20 1.89 11.64
N VAL A 227 -8.23 2.72 11.45
CA VAL A 227 -8.20 3.84 10.51
C VAL A 227 -7.24 4.91 11.00
N ALA A 228 -7.24 5.21 12.30
CA ALA A 228 -6.30 6.13 12.92
C ALA A 228 -4.84 5.67 12.74
N GLN A 229 -4.56 4.36 12.85
CA GLN A 229 -3.24 3.80 12.60
C GLN A 229 -2.85 3.82 11.12
N LEU A 230 -3.76 3.54 10.20
CA LEU A 230 -3.50 3.69 8.76
C LEU A 230 -3.17 5.14 8.40
N ALA A 231 -3.93 6.10 8.92
CA ALA A 231 -3.68 7.52 8.73
C ALA A 231 -2.34 7.95 9.36
N HIS A 232 -2.02 7.45 10.56
CA HIS A 232 -0.74 7.67 11.22
C HIS A 232 0.42 7.12 10.37
N SER A 233 0.32 5.87 9.88
CA SER A 233 1.35 5.27 9.01
C SER A 233 1.59 6.06 7.72
N GLU A 234 0.57 6.75 7.19
CA GLU A 234 0.73 7.63 6.02
C GLU A 234 1.54 8.89 6.31
N ALA A 235 1.43 9.42 7.53
CA ALA A 235 2.22 10.58 7.96
C ALA A 235 3.71 10.24 8.14
N LEU A 236 4.06 8.95 8.31
CA LEU A 236 5.42 8.48 8.56
C LEU A 236 6.33 8.39 7.31
N LYS A 237 5.88 8.80 6.13
CA LYS A 237 6.58 8.58 4.84
C LYS A 237 8.03 9.08 4.73
N ASN A 238 8.49 9.97 5.62
CA ASN A 238 9.85 10.53 5.60
C ASN A 238 10.50 10.46 7.00
N ILE A 239 10.23 9.41 7.77
CA ILE A 239 10.77 9.27 9.11
C ILE A 239 12.15 8.63 9.06
N GLN A 240 13.04 9.15 9.90
CA GLN A 240 14.26 8.45 10.31
C GLN A 240 13.87 7.38 11.33
N LEU A 241 14.31 6.14 11.08
CA LEU A 241 14.18 5.08 12.08
C LEU A 241 14.96 5.46 13.35
N PRO A 242 14.56 4.98 14.54
CA PRO A 242 15.35 5.13 15.74
C PRO A 242 16.77 4.67 15.49
N GLU A 243 17.76 5.44 15.97
CA GLU A 243 19.16 5.07 15.82
C GLU A 243 19.44 3.76 16.58
N PRO A 244 20.32 2.89 16.04
CA PRO A 244 20.66 1.64 16.71
C PRO A 244 21.26 1.88 18.10
N ASP A 245 21.12 0.88 18.98
CA ASP A 245 21.83 0.86 20.26
C ASP A 245 23.35 0.89 20.02
N GLU A 246 24.12 1.48 20.95
CA GLU A 246 25.60 1.56 20.90
C GLU A 246 26.24 0.19 20.75
N TYR A 247 25.57 -0.87 21.18
CA TYR A 247 25.98 -2.27 21.01
C TYR A 247 25.66 -2.84 19.61
N ARG A 248 25.27 -1.99 18.62
CA ARG A 248 25.18 -2.45 17.24
C ARG A 248 26.48 -3.11 16.87
N ILE A 249 26.40 -4.37 16.53
CA ILE A 249 27.55 -5.16 16.12
C ILE A 249 28.20 -4.48 14.94
N ASP A 250 29.37 -3.95 15.20
CA ASP A 250 30.21 -3.22 14.26
C ASP A 250 30.75 -4.20 13.21
N LYS A 251 29.92 -4.61 12.26
CA LYS A 251 30.34 -5.26 11.01
C LYS A 251 29.24 -5.04 9.98
N GLN A 252 29.27 -3.88 9.35
CA GLN A 252 28.72 -3.79 8.00
C GLN A 252 29.43 -4.86 7.18
N LEU A 253 28.67 -5.84 6.72
CA LEU A 253 29.16 -6.75 5.67
C LEU A 253 29.63 -5.87 4.51
N PRO A 254 30.82 -6.14 3.92
CA PRO A 254 31.22 -5.42 2.72
C PRO A 254 30.06 -5.41 1.72
N ALA A 255 29.82 -4.27 1.09
CA ALA A 255 28.66 -4.08 0.18
C ALA A 255 28.65 -5.05 -1.01
N ASP A 256 29.77 -5.67 -1.30
CA ASP A 256 29.98 -6.65 -2.37
C ASP A 256 29.80 -8.12 -1.93
N GLN A 257 29.59 -8.35 -0.62
CA GLN A 257 29.39 -9.72 -0.12
C GLN A 257 27.90 -10.04 0.06
N PRO A 258 27.45 -11.22 -0.42
CA PRO A 258 26.08 -11.64 -0.21
C PRO A 258 25.77 -11.90 1.26
N LEU A 259 24.58 -11.51 1.70
CA LEU A 259 24.04 -11.85 3.04
C LEU A 259 23.81 -13.36 3.17
N VAL A 260 23.31 -13.95 2.10
CA VAL A 260 23.05 -15.38 1.97
C VAL A 260 23.60 -15.85 0.62
N SER A 261 24.40 -16.92 0.63
CA SER A 261 24.85 -17.57 -0.59
C SER A 261 24.70 -19.07 -0.47
N MET A 262 23.95 -19.65 -1.40
CA MET A 262 23.67 -21.07 -1.51
C MET A 262 24.14 -21.61 -2.85
N HIS A 263 24.91 -22.67 -2.81
CA HIS A 263 25.41 -23.30 -4.02
C HIS A 263 25.08 -24.78 -4.05
N ASN A 264 24.31 -25.21 -5.05
CA ASN A 264 23.87 -26.57 -5.26
C ASN A 264 23.27 -27.22 -4.00
N MET A 265 22.39 -26.46 -3.29
CA MET A 265 21.80 -26.89 -2.03
C MET A 265 20.94 -28.14 -2.18
N VAL A 266 21.20 -29.14 -1.36
CA VAL A 266 20.43 -30.40 -1.33
C VAL A 266 20.04 -30.70 0.10
N VAL A 267 18.74 -30.81 0.35
CA VAL A 267 18.18 -31.26 1.64
C VAL A 267 17.23 -32.42 1.42
N LYS A 268 17.40 -33.48 2.18
CA LYS A 268 16.62 -34.72 2.07
C LYS A 268 16.12 -35.18 3.44
N TYR A 269 14.90 -35.69 3.46
CA TYR A 269 14.36 -36.44 4.61
C TYR A 269 13.96 -37.86 4.13
N ASN A 270 14.51 -38.89 4.75
CA ASN A 270 14.25 -40.30 4.39
C ASN A 270 14.39 -40.53 2.86
N ASP A 271 15.53 -40.09 2.30
CA ASP A 271 15.87 -40.11 0.85
C ASP A 271 14.94 -39.31 -0.08
N LYS A 272 13.88 -38.69 0.44
CA LYS A 272 13.02 -37.78 -0.32
C LYS A 272 13.63 -36.40 -0.37
N PRO A 273 13.98 -35.86 -1.57
CA PRO A 273 14.52 -34.50 -1.68
C PRO A 273 13.45 -33.47 -1.38
N ILE A 274 13.77 -32.51 -0.52
CA ILE A 274 12.95 -31.32 -0.23
C ILE A 274 13.52 -30.10 -0.95
N LEU A 275 14.85 -29.92 -0.91
CA LEU A 275 15.56 -28.99 -1.75
C LEU A 275 16.50 -29.77 -2.66
N HIS A 276 16.53 -29.44 -3.96
CA HIS A 276 17.32 -30.15 -4.94
C HIS A 276 18.05 -29.20 -5.88
N GLY A 277 19.34 -28.97 -5.62
CA GLY A 277 20.20 -28.17 -6.49
C GLY A 277 19.92 -26.67 -6.50
N LEU A 278 19.40 -26.11 -5.40
CA LEU A 278 19.13 -24.68 -5.31
C LEU A 278 20.43 -23.86 -5.33
N ASN A 279 20.54 -22.97 -6.31
CA ASN A 279 21.55 -21.92 -6.38
C ASN A 279 20.86 -20.58 -6.19
N TRP A 280 21.21 -19.88 -5.11
CA TRP A 280 20.54 -18.63 -4.80
C TRP A 280 21.41 -17.74 -3.90
N GLN A 281 21.28 -16.41 -4.07
CA GLN A 281 21.98 -15.41 -3.29
C GLN A 281 21.05 -14.26 -2.93
N ILE A 282 21.30 -13.64 -1.78
CA ILE A 282 20.73 -12.34 -1.39
C ILE A 282 21.90 -11.40 -1.22
N ILE A 283 21.95 -10.35 -2.03
CA ILE A 283 22.96 -9.30 -1.92
C ILE A 283 22.39 -8.06 -1.19
N PRO A 284 23.24 -7.20 -0.59
CA PRO A 284 22.79 -5.95 0.01
C PRO A 284 21.97 -5.10 -0.98
N GLY A 285 20.85 -4.55 -0.50
CA GLY A 285 19.93 -3.75 -1.33
C GLY A 285 18.81 -4.54 -2.03
N GLU A 286 18.84 -5.87 -1.98
CA GLU A 286 17.78 -6.70 -2.54
C GLU A 286 16.73 -7.06 -1.48
N HIS A 287 15.46 -6.93 -1.87
CA HIS A 287 14.31 -7.37 -1.08
C HIS A 287 13.60 -8.48 -1.83
N TRP A 288 13.52 -9.65 -1.20
CA TRP A 288 13.08 -10.89 -1.83
C TRP A 288 11.70 -11.33 -1.35
N GLN A 289 10.86 -11.76 -2.28
CA GLN A 289 9.65 -12.54 -1.98
C GLN A 289 9.88 -14.00 -2.36
N ILE A 290 9.60 -14.93 -1.42
CA ILE A 290 9.58 -16.37 -1.69
C ILE A 290 8.13 -16.81 -1.89
N ILE A 291 7.87 -17.50 -3.02
CA ILE A 291 6.54 -17.98 -3.39
C ILE A 291 6.59 -19.46 -3.67
N GLY A 292 5.63 -20.21 -3.15
CA GLY A 292 5.47 -21.62 -3.42
C GLY A 292 4.32 -22.23 -2.62
N GLU A 293 3.88 -23.42 -3.03
CA GLU A 293 2.82 -24.16 -2.37
C GLU A 293 3.23 -24.63 -0.97
N ASN A 294 2.24 -25.11 -0.19
CA ASN A 294 2.53 -25.77 1.07
C ASN A 294 3.32 -27.07 0.81
N GLY A 295 4.38 -27.27 1.62
CA GLY A 295 5.26 -28.43 1.44
C GLY A 295 6.37 -28.26 0.39
N ALA A 296 6.45 -27.13 -0.32
CA ALA A 296 7.50 -26.87 -1.31
C ALA A 296 8.92 -26.73 -0.73
N GLY A 297 9.08 -26.70 0.60
CA GLY A 297 10.39 -26.58 1.24
C GLY A 297 10.75 -25.14 1.68
N LYS A 298 9.80 -24.19 1.65
CA LYS A 298 10.03 -22.79 2.09
C LYS A 298 10.55 -22.73 3.54
N SER A 299 9.88 -23.41 4.47
CA SER A 299 10.31 -23.44 5.88
C SER A 299 11.67 -24.14 6.08
N THR A 300 12.00 -25.14 5.24
CA THR A 300 13.33 -25.76 5.21
C THR A 300 14.37 -24.73 4.73
N LEU A 301 14.08 -23.97 3.70
CA LEU A 301 14.95 -22.88 3.25
C LEU A 301 15.17 -21.84 4.35
N LEU A 302 14.11 -21.42 5.05
CA LEU A 302 14.23 -20.48 6.17
C LEU A 302 15.06 -21.05 7.32
N SER A 303 14.88 -22.33 7.68
CA SER A 303 15.67 -22.97 8.74
C SER A 303 17.17 -23.11 8.40
N LEU A 304 17.52 -23.21 7.11
CA LEU A 304 18.91 -23.09 6.65
C LEU A 304 19.48 -21.69 6.87
N ILE A 305 18.71 -20.65 6.51
CA ILE A 305 19.13 -19.24 6.66
C ILE A 305 19.24 -18.86 8.14
N THR A 306 18.32 -19.30 9.00
CA THR A 306 18.39 -19.06 10.46
C THR A 306 19.48 -19.89 11.15
N GLY A 307 20.15 -20.78 10.42
CA GLY A 307 21.22 -21.64 10.93
C GLY A 307 20.74 -22.81 11.78
N GLU A 308 19.45 -23.09 11.82
CA GLU A 308 18.83 -24.14 12.66
C GLU A 308 18.82 -25.51 11.98
N HIS A 309 18.95 -25.55 10.65
CA HIS A 309 18.87 -26.81 9.89
C HIS A 309 20.19 -27.59 9.94
N PRO A 310 20.23 -28.85 10.44
CA PRO A 310 21.47 -29.62 10.59
C PRO A 310 22.18 -29.90 9.25
N GLN A 311 21.44 -30.09 8.15
CA GLN A 311 22.05 -30.31 6.83
C GLN A 311 22.68 -29.04 6.22
N GLY A 312 22.60 -27.90 6.88
CA GLY A 312 23.37 -26.70 6.50
C GLY A 312 24.87 -26.93 6.55
N TYR A 313 25.36 -27.81 7.44
CA TYR A 313 26.77 -28.14 7.58
C TYR A 313 27.32 -29.03 6.45
N SER A 314 26.47 -29.79 5.78
CA SER A 314 26.85 -30.68 4.67
C SER A 314 26.70 -30.05 3.30
N ASN A 315 26.33 -28.78 3.24
CA ASN A 315 26.10 -28.03 2.03
C ASN A 315 27.02 -26.82 1.91
N HIS A 316 27.16 -26.28 0.71
CA HIS A 316 27.88 -25.02 0.52
C HIS A 316 26.95 -23.82 0.81
N LEU A 317 26.91 -23.44 2.08
CA LEU A 317 26.06 -22.36 2.63
C LEU A 317 26.93 -21.32 3.31
N VAL A 318 26.87 -20.09 2.81
CA VAL A 318 27.53 -18.93 3.41
C VAL A 318 26.44 -17.99 3.93
N LEU A 319 26.51 -17.64 5.21
CA LEU A 319 25.59 -16.74 5.89
C LEU A 319 26.38 -15.57 6.49
N PHE A 320 26.04 -14.34 6.11
CA PHE A 320 26.67 -13.13 6.60
C PHE A 320 28.21 -13.18 6.54
N GLY A 321 28.73 -13.63 5.37
CA GLY A 321 30.16 -13.75 5.10
C GLY A 321 30.86 -14.93 5.78
N ARG A 322 30.14 -15.83 6.49
CA ARG A 322 30.70 -17.01 7.15
C ARG A 322 30.13 -18.29 6.55
N GLN A 323 31.01 -19.21 6.19
CA GLN A 323 30.57 -20.54 5.73
C GLN A 323 30.08 -21.35 6.93
N ARG A 324 28.97 -22.08 6.76
CA ARG A 324 28.47 -23.00 7.77
C ARG A 324 29.50 -24.10 8.07
N GLY A 325 29.78 -24.27 9.37
CA GLY A 325 30.79 -25.25 9.83
C GLY A 325 32.21 -24.68 9.97
N SER A 326 32.41 -23.37 9.83
CA SER A 326 33.72 -22.72 10.01
C SER A 326 34.02 -22.32 11.47
N GLY A 327 33.20 -22.77 12.44
CA GLY A 327 33.35 -22.47 13.86
C GLY A 327 32.40 -21.37 14.37
N GLU A 328 31.47 -20.91 13.57
CA GLU A 328 30.42 -19.97 13.95
C GLU A 328 29.39 -20.63 14.87
N THR A 329 28.86 -19.85 15.80
CA THR A 329 27.73 -20.25 16.63
C THR A 329 26.41 -19.85 15.99
N ILE A 330 25.30 -20.45 16.43
CA ILE A 330 23.96 -20.05 15.99
C ILE A 330 23.66 -18.60 16.36
N TRP A 331 24.19 -18.09 17.46
CA TRP A 331 24.03 -16.71 17.90
C TRP A 331 24.75 -15.72 17.00
N ASP A 332 25.90 -16.15 16.40
CA ASP A 332 26.61 -15.35 15.39
C ASP A 332 25.78 -15.11 14.13
N ILE A 333 24.82 -15.98 13.86
CA ILE A 333 23.88 -15.86 12.72
C ILE A 333 22.65 -15.09 13.17
N LYS A 334 22.02 -15.49 14.28
CA LYS A 334 20.73 -14.92 14.75
C LYS A 334 20.82 -13.42 15.04
N ARG A 335 21.96 -12.91 15.46
CA ARG A 335 22.15 -11.46 15.67
C ARG A 335 21.95 -10.63 14.40
N HIS A 336 22.19 -11.20 13.22
CA HIS A 336 21.99 -10.53 11.94
C HIS A 336 20.57 -10.65 11.39
N ILE A 337 19.73 -11.45 12.03
CA ILE A 337 18.39 -11.79 11.55
C ILE A 337 17.31 -11.28 12.50
N GLY A 338 16.36 -10.53 11.98
CA GLY A 338 15.05 -10.35 12.60
C GLY A 338 14.08 -11.39 12.04
N TYR A 339 13.41 -12.16 12.89
CA TYR A 339 12.52 -13.22 12.44
C TYR A 339 11.12 -13.08 13.02
N VAL A 340 10.12 -13.11 12.16
CA VAL A 340 8.69 -13.13 12.54
C VAL A 340 7.99 -14.21 11.73
N SER A 341 7.34 -15.14 12.42
CA SER A 341 6.49 -16.16 11.83
C SER A 341 5.13 -16.19 12.52
N ASN A 342 4.20 -16.90 11.92
CA ASN A 342 2.90 -17.13 12.54
C ASN A 342 3.01 -17.99 13.81
N SER A 343 3.95 -18.95 13.86
CA SER A 343 4.22 -19.75 15.05
C SER A 343 4.69 -18.89 16.23
N ILE A 344 5.63 -17.97 16.02
CA ILE A 344 6.08 -17.03 17.07
C ILE A 344 4.91 -16.20 17.59
N HIS A 345 4.00 -15.76 16.73
CA HIS A 345 2.82 -15.01 17.16
C HIS A 345 1.92 -15.85 18.08
N LEU A 346 1.70 -17.12 17.73
CA LEU A 346 0.87 -18.05 18.54
C LEU A 346 1.57 -18.47 19.82
N GLU A 347 2.90 -18.59 19.81
CA GLU A 347 3.71 -18.98 20.96
C GLU A 347 3.94 -17.81 21.93
N TYR A 348 3.73 -16.56 21.50
CA TYR A 348 3.91 -15.39 22.34
C TYR A 348 2.80 -15.26 23.41
N ARG A 349 2.69 -16.32 24.26
CA ARG A 349 1.68 -16.43 25.32
C ARG A 349 2.10 -15.83 26.64
N VAL A 350 3.26 -15.20 26.69
CA VAL A 350 3.77 -14.55 27.92
C VAL A 350 2.90 -13.34 28.25
N SER A 351 2.38 -13.29 29.47
CA SER A 351 1.67 -12.11 29.97
C SER A 351 2.67 -10.97 30.19
N THR A 352 2.77 -10.09 29.21
CA THR A 352 3.74 -8.99 29.21
C THR A 352 3.15 -7.75 28.53
N SER A 353 3.72 -6.58 28.82
CA SER A 353 3.31 -5.34 28.19
C SER A 353 3.83 -5.22 26.76
N VAL A 354 3.16 -4.39 25.95
CA VAL A 354 3.56 -4.09 24.57
C VAL A 354 5.01 -3.60 24.50
N ARG A 355 5.42 -2.71 25.42
CA ARG A 355 6.81 -2.23 25.54
C ARG A 355 7.79 -3.38 25.76
N ASN A 356 7.48 -4.28 26.69
CA ASN A 356 8.37 -5.40 27.02
C ASN A 356 8.50 -6.39 25.84
N VAL A 357 7.48 -6.52 25.01
CA VAL A 357 7.59 -7.30 23.75
C VAL A 357 8.66 -6.71 22.84
N ILE A 358 8.67 -5.39 22.63
CA ILE A 358 9.71 -4.74 21.81
C ILE A 358 11.08 -4.90 22.45
N LEU A 359 11.21 -4.64 23.77
CA LEU A 359 12.46 -4.78 24.51
C LEU A 359 13.05 -6.19 24.41
N SER A 360 12.19 -7.23 24.42
CA SER A 360 12.66 -8.62 24.28
C SER A 360 13.36 -8.89 22.93
N GLY A 361 13.18 -8.03 21.95
CA GLY A 361 13.82 -8.11 20.64
C GLY A 361 15.34 -7.89 20.67
N PHE A 362 15.85 -7.12 21.61
CA PHE A 362 17.30 -6.96 21.81
C PHE A 362 17.99 -8.27 22.19
N PHE A 363 17.27 -9.20 22.80
CA PHE A 363 17.77 -10.45 23.36
C PHE A 363 17.31 -11.69 22.59
N ASP A 364 16.55 -11.54 21.52
CA ASP A 364 15.93 -12.63 20.73
C ASP A 364 15.13 -13.65 21.59
N SER A 365 14.55 -13.19 22.72
CA SER A 365 13.82 -14.03 23.68
C SER A 365 12.31 -13.82 23.59
N ILE A 366 11.53 -14.87 23.87
CA ILE A 366 10.09 -14.76 24.10
C ILE A 366 9.89 -14.33 25.56
N GLY A 367 9.54 -13.05 25.78
CA GLY A 367 9.50 -12.42 27.09
C GLY A 367 10.82 -11.72 27.46
N LEU A 368 10.75 -10.84 28.44
CA LEU A 368 11.89 -10.04 28.91
C LEU A 368 12.42 -10.60 30.23
N TYR A 369 13.62 -11.19 30.20
CA TYR A 369 14.25 -11.84 31.35
C TYR A 369 15.59 -11.21 31.75
N GLN A 370 16.04 -10.22 30.99
CA GLN A 370 17.32 -9.53 31.21
C GLN A 370 17.09 -8.08 31.60
N ALA A 371 18.03 -7.48 32.30
CA ALA A 371 18.02 -6.06 32.58
C ALA A 371 18.24 -5.27 31.29
N VAL A 372 17.45 -4.22 31.10
CA VAL A 372 17.52 -3.33 29.95
C VAL A 372 18.21 -2.03 30.34
N SER A 373 18.99 -1.47 29.42
CA SER A 373 19.59 -0.15 29.58
C SER A 373 18.56 0.98 29.38
N ASP A 374 18.88 2.17 29.90
CA ASP A 374 18.05 3.36 29.69
C ASP A 374 17.91 3.68 28.19
N ARG A 375 18.97 3.47 27.41
CA ARG A 375 18.95 3.66 25.95
C ARG A 375 18.01 2.68 25.26
N GLN A 376 18.01 1.41 25.66
CA GLN A 376 17.08 0.40 25.12
C GLN A 376 15.62 0.74 25.46
N GLN A 377 15.37 1.25 26.67
CA GLN A 377 14.01 1.72 27.03
C GLN A 377 13.57 2.88 26.16
N GLN A 378 14.44 3.86 25.94
CA GLN A 378 14.18 5.00 25.06
C GLN A 378 13.90 4.53 23.62
N LEU A 379 14.72 3.63 23.08
CA LEU A 379 14.51 3.06 21.74
C LEU A 379 13.17 2.34 21.61
N ALA A 380 12.80 1.55 22.62
CA ALA A 380 11.49 0.90 22.62
C ALA A 380 10.33 1.91 22.59
N ASP A 381 10.47 3.04 23.30
CA ASP A 381 9.47 4.12 23.29
C ASP A 381 9.43 4.84 21.94
N GLU A 382 10.56 5.08 21.29
CA GLU A 382 10.65 5.62 19.94
C GLU A 382 9.92 4.71 18.93
N TRP A 383 10.15 3.38 19.02
CA TRP A 383 9.41 2.39 18.19
C TRP A 383 7.92 2.38 18.48
N LEU A 384 7.50 2.52 19.75
CA LEU A 384 6.08 2.61 20.10
C LEU A 384 5.40 3.86 19.54
N ILE A 385 6.12 4.98 19.47
CA ILE A 385 5.64 6.22 18.82
C ILE A 385 5.44 5.97 17.32
N LEU A 386 6.40 5.31 16.66
CA LEU A 386 6.30 4.94 15.24
C LEU A 386 5.08 4.05 14.97
N LEU A 387 4.78 3.12 15.87
CA LEU A 387 3.62 2.24 15.75
C LEU A 387 2.29 2.94 16.07
N GLY A 388 2.30 4.16 16.61
CA GLY A 388 1.10 4.81 17.15
C GLY A 388 0.53 4.13 18.41
N LEU A 389 1.39 3.43 19.16
CA LEU A 389 1.05 2.64 20.36
C LEU A 389 1.68 3.19 21.65
N SER A 390 1.98 4.49 21.68
CA SER A 390 2.59 5.16 22.84
C SER A 390 1.60 5.39 24.00
N GLY A 391 2.08 5.94 25.10
CA GLY A 391 1.27 6.30 26.26
C GLY A 391 0.72 5.10 27.02
N ALA A 392 -0.59 5.09 27.31
CA ALA A 392 -1.24 4.02 28.07
C ALA A 392 -1.15 2.66 27.38
N THR A 393 -1.22 2.63 26.05
CA THR A 393 -1.15 1.42 25.22
C THR A 393 0.20 0.72 25.35
N ALA A 394 1.30 1.45 25.53
CA ALA A 394 2.64 0.89 25.71
C ALA A 394 2.73 -0.06 26.91
N ASN A 395 1.99 0.22 27.97
CA ASN A 395 1.96 -0.55 29.19
C ASN A 395 0.80 -1.56 29.27
N SER A 396 -0.09 -1.57 28.25
CA SER A 396 -1.19 -2.53 28.20
C SER A 396 -0.67 -3.95 27.89
N PRO A 397 -1.44 -5.00 28.26
CA PRO A 397 -1.10 -6.37 27.90
C PRO A 397 -1.02 -6.53 26.37
N PHE A 398 0.02 -7.21 25.87
CA PHE A 398 0.18 -7.45 24.43
C PHE A 398 -1.05 -8.08 23.77
N HIS A 399 -1.70 -9.02 24.46
CA HIS A 399 -2.90 -9.70 23.94
C HIS A 399 -4.17 -8.83 23.90
N SER A 400 -4.15 -7.63 24.50
CA SER A 400 -5.27 -6.68 24.39
C SER A 400 -5.29 -5.94 23.05
N LEU A 401 -4.20 -6.02 22.29
CA LEU A 401 -4.10 -5.43 20.96
C LEU A 401 -4.88 -6.25 19.92
N SER A 402 -5.31 -5.58 18.82
CA SER A 402 -5.80 -6.29 17.64
C SER A 402 -4.72 -7.19 17.02
N TRP A 403 -5.11 -8.20 16.26
CA TRP A 403 -4.16 -9.11 15.59
C TRP A 403 -3.17 -8.37 14.69
N GLY A 404 -3.63 -7.35 13.97
CA GLY A 404 -2.76 -6.50 13.15
C GLY A 404 -1.77 -5.70 13.98
N GLN A 405 -2.22 -5.09 15.08
CA GLN A 405 -1.34 -4.38 16.03
C GLN A 405 -0.31 -5.31 16.66
N GLN A 406 -0.72 -6.51 17.08
CA GLN A 406 0.22 -7.52 17.57
C GLN A 406 1.28 -7.85 16.53
N ARG A 407 0.89 -8.01 15.25
CA ARG A 407 1.82 -8.27 14.15
C ARG A 407 2.82 -7.13 13.96
N LEU A 408 2.36 -5.87 14.01
CA LEU A 408 3.24 -4.71 13.94
C LEU A 408 4.25 -4.66 15.09
N VAL A 409 3.81 -4.95 16.30
CA VAL A 409 4.69 -5.01 17.49
C VAL A 409 5.75 -6.10 17.35
N LEU A 410 5.40 -7.28 16.81
CA LEU A 410 6.37 -8.35 16.55
C LEU A 410 7.36 -7.99 15.44
N ILE A 411 6.93 -7.26 14.41
CA ILE A 411 7.84 -6.76 13.37
C ILE A 411 8.79 -5.70 13.96
N ALA A 412 8.30 -4.76 14.76
CA ALA A 412 9.13 -3.78 15.45
C ALA A 412 10.11 -4.46 16.41
N ARG A 413 9.65 -5.48 17.15
CA ARG A 413 10.52 -6.33 18.00
C ARG A 413 11.66 -6.96 17.20
N ALA A 414 11.40 -7.44 15.99
CA ALA A 414 12.43 -8.03 15.14
C ALA A 414 13.39 -6.98 14.56
N LEU A 415 12.94 -5.73 14.39
CA LEU A 415 13.70 -4.61 13.82
C LEU A 415 14.49 -3.82 14.88
N VAL A 416 14.12 -3.86 16.17
CA VAL A 416 14.68 -3.00 17.22
C VAL A 416 16.20 -3.13 17.37
N LYS A 417 16.77 -4.28 17.03
CA LYS A 417 18.21 -4.55 17.02
C LYS A 417 18.91 -4.21 15.70
N HIS A 418 18.19 -3.64 14.72
CA HIS A 418 18.69 -3.31 13.38
C HIS A 418 19.35 -4.49 12.65
N PRO A 419 18.62 -5.58 12.39
CA PRO A 419 19.19 -6.75 11.74
C PRO A 419 19.57 -6.44 10.28
N ALA A 420 20.57 -7.15 9.75
CA ALA A 420 20.90 -7.07 8.32
C ALA A 420 19.80 -7.66 7.42
N LEU A 421 19.11 -8.71 7.92
CA LEU A 421 18.03 -9.40 7.22
C LEU A 421 16.79 -9.54 8.11
N LEU A 422 15.65 -9.02 7.66
CA LEU A 422 14.35 -9.25 8.27
C LEU A 422 13.64 -10.37 7.49
N ILE A 423 13.32 -11.45 8.18
CA ILE A 423 12.56 -12.59 7.63
C ILE A 423 11.13 -12.52 8.15
N LEU A 424 10.18 -12.42 7.26
CA LEU A 424 8.75 -12.43 7.56
C LEU A 424 8.11 -13.65 6.91
N ASP A 425 7.80 -14.66 7.73
CA ASP A 425 7.21 -15.92 7.28
C ASP A 425 5.69 -15.86 7.43
N GLU A 426 5.00 -15.73 6.30
CA GLU A 426 3.55 -15.59 6.17
C GLU A 426 2.94 -14.51 7.10
N PRO A 427 3.48 -13.28 7.11
CA PRO A 427 3.09 -12.27 8.11
C PRO A 427 1.65 -11.79 7.96
N LEU A 428 1.00 -12.05 6.84
CA LEU A 428 -0.38 -11.61 6.55
C LEU A 428 -1.43 -12.68 6.84
N GLN A 429 -1.02 -13.89 7.21
CA GLN A 429 -1.95 -14.99 7.47
C GLN A 429 -2.88 -14.67 8.64
N GLY A 430 -4.18 -14.91 8.44
CA GLY A 430 -5.21 -14.70 9.46
C GLY A 430 -5.61 -13.23 9.69
N LEU A 431 -5.06 -12.29 8.92
CA LEU A 431 -5.43 -10.88 9.01
C LEU A 431 -6.61 -10.56 8.06
N ASP A 432 -7.53 -9.74 8.54
CA ASP A 432 -8.55 -9.12 7.70
C ASP A 432 -7.92 -8.10 6.72
N PRO A 433 -8.65 -7.65 5.69
CA PRO A 433 -8.09 -6.79 4.64
C PRO A 433 -7.48 -5.47 5.14
N LEU A 434 -8.06 -4.82 6.18
CA LEU A 434 -7.52 -3.58 6.74
C LEU A 434 -6.22 -3.82 7.51
N ASN A 435 -6.19 -4.85 8.35
CA ASN A 435 -4.98 -5.22 9.08
C ASN A 435 -3.86 -5.66 8.12
N ARG A 436 -4.18 -6.39 7.02
CA ARG A 436 -3.19 -6.72 5.96
C ARG A 436 -2.59 -5.45 5.35
N GLN A 437 -3.44 -4.50 4.97
CA GLN A 437 -3.00 -3.22 4.41
C GLN A 437 -2.10 -2.44 5.38
N LEU A 438 -2.46 -2.39 6.66
CA LEU A 438 -1.69 -1.74 7.70
C LEU A 438 -0.29 -2.36 7.85
N VAL A 439 -0.22 -3.71 7.92
CA VAL A 439 1.05 -4.44 8.05
C VAL A 439 1.93 -4.25 6.80
N LEU A 440 1.38 -4.37 5.60
CA LEU A 440 2.14 -4.15 4.36
C LEU A 440 2.71 -2.73 4.27
N ARG A 441 1.91 -1.72 4.59
CA ARG A 441 2.38 -0.32 4.63
C ARG A 441 3.50 -0.11 5.64
N PHE A 442 3.34 -0.66 6.84
CA PHE A 442 4.37 -0.53 7.86
C PHE A 442 5.69 -1.17 7.41
N ILE A 443 5.64 -2.36 6.81
CA ILE A 443 6.82 -3.02 6.25
C ILE A 443 7.49 -2.13 5.20
N ASP A 444 6.72 -1.58 4.25
CA ASP A 444 7.26 -0.71 3.20
C ASP A 444 7.97 0.53 3.76
N ILE A 445 7.37 1.16 4.77
CA ILE A 445 7.97 2.33 5.42
C ILE A 445 9.27 1.96 6.12
N MET A 446 9.27 0.88 6.91
CA MET A 446 10.44 0.46 7.68
C MET A 446 11.61 0.05 6.79
N ILE A 447 11.34 -0.68 5.73
CA ILE A 447 12.37 -1.15 4.79
C ILE A 447 12.95 0.01 3.97
N ARG A 448 12.11 0.93 3.49
CA ARG A 448 12.59 2.11 2.72
C ARG A 448 13.36 3.13 3.57
N SER A 449 13.13 3.16 4.87
CA SER A 449 13.76 4.11 5.80
C SER A 449 15.01 3.56 6.50
N GLY A 450 15.40 2.32 6.22
CA GLY A 450 16.52 1.63 6.88
C GLY A 450 17.42 0.85 5.92
N ASP A 451 18.45 0.23 6.48
CA ASP A 451 19.44 -0.58 5.76
C ASP A 451 19.12 -2.10 5.79
N THR A 452 18.01 -2.48 6.40
CA THR A 452 17.61 -3.89 6.56
C THR A 452 17.07 -4.45 5.25
N GLN A 453 17.60 -5.58 4.79
CA GLN A 453 17.03 -6.33 3.66
C GLN A 453 15.82 -7.14 4.12
N LEU A 454 14.83 -7.30 3.23
CA LEU A 454 13.60 -8.04 3.49
C LEU A 454 13.58 -9.38 2.77
N LEU A 455 13.27 -10.44 3.50
CA LEU A 455 12.88 -11.74 2.98
C LEU A 455 11.42 -12.02 3.40
N PHE A 456 10.51 -11.91 2.44
CA PHE A 456 9.08 -12.03 2.65
C PHE A 456 8.56 -13.33 2.06
N VAL A 457 7.96 -14.19 2.88
CA VAL A 457 7.39 -15.46 2.43
C VAL A 457 5.88 -15.34 2.36
N SER A 458 5.30 -15.73 1.22
CA SER A 458 3.86 -15.73 1.01
C SER A 458 3.44 -16.81 0.02
N HIS A 459 2.13 -17.12 -0.02
CA HIS A 459 1.57 -18.05 -1.01
C HIS A 459 1.23 -17.37 -2.33
N HIS A 460 0.90 -16.09 -2.30
CA HIS A 460 0.43 -15.35 -3.45
C HIS A 460 1.38 -14.22 -3.81
N GLN A 461 1.57 -14.00 -5.10
CA GLN A 461 2.46 -12.96 -5.62
C GLN A 461 1.99 -11.55 -5.26
N GLU A 462 0.68 -11.35 -5.21
CA GLU A 462 0.03 -10.07 -4.90
C GLU A 462 0.12 -9.66 -3.42
N ASP A 463 0.43 -10.60 -2.53
CA ASP A 463 0.55 -10.37 -1.09
C ASP A 463 1.84 -9.66 -0.67
N ALA A 464 2.68 -9.26 -1.62
CA ALA A 464 3.97 -8.65 -1.35
C ALA A 464 3.90 -7.15 -1.08
N PRO A 465 4.74 -6.62 -0.14
CA PRO A 465 4.99 -5.19 -0.01
C PRO A 465 5.55 -4.59 -1.30
N GLU A 466 5.38 -3.27 -1.45
CA GLU A 466 5.86 -2.55 -2.65
C GLU A 466 7.40 -2.49 -2.76
N CYS A 467 8.10 -2.64 -1.63
CA CYS A 467 9.57 -2.61 -1.59
C CYS A 467 10.23 -3.86 -2.19
N ILE A 468 9.48 -4.93 -2.48
CA ILE A 468 10.03 -6.16 -3.05
C ILE A 468 10.62 -5.91 -4.44
N THR A 469 11.89 -6.27 -4.61
CA THR A 469 12.67 -6.11 -5.85
C THR A 469 12.85 -7.42 -6.62
N HIS A 470 12.88 -8.54 -5.90
CA HIS A 470 13.17 -9.87 -6.47
C HIS A 470 12.19 -10.91 -5.97
N ARG A 471 11.99 -11.98 -6.74
CA ARG A 471 11.19 -13.14 -6.35
C ARG A 471 11.94 -14.43 -6.57
N LEU A 472 11.78 -15.36 -5.64
CA LEU A 472 12.17 -16.76 -5.75
C LEU A 472 10.91 -17.62 -5.77
N LYS A 473 10.66 -18.28 -6.90
CA LYS A 473 9.49 -19.15 -7.09
C LYS A 473 9.87 -20.61 -6.99
N PHE A 474 9.12 -21.35 -6.20
CA PHE A 474 9.18 -22.81 -6.11
C PHE A 474 8.10 -23.37 -7.04
N ILE A 475 8.50 -23.91 -8.16
CA ILE A 475 7.60 -24.41 -9.20
C ILE A 475 7.61 -25.94 -9.17
N PRO A 476 6.45 -26.61 -9.05
CA PRO A 476 6.37 -28.08 -9.08
C PRO A 476 6.97 -28.65 -10.37
N ASP A 477 7.83 -29.67 -10.23
CA ASP A 477 8.45 -30.40 -11.35
C ASP A 477 8.51 -31.91 -10.99
N GLY A 478 7.43 -32.61 -11.24
CA GLY A 478 7.23 -33.99 -10.79
C GLY A 478 7.21 -34.08 -9.27
N ASP A 479 8.12 -34.88 -8.71
CA ASP A 479 8.24 -35.08 -7.25
C ASP A 479 9.17 -34.08 -6.55
N VAL A 480 9.74 -33.13 -7.29
CA VAL A 480 10.65 -32.10 -6.81
C VAL A 480 10.17 -30.71 -7.19
N TYR A 481 10.88 -29.67 -6.77
CA TYR A 481 10.64 -28.28 -7.17
C TYR A 481 11.84 -27.75 -7.94
N ARG A 482 11.58 -27.03 -9.03
CA ARG A 482 12.56 -26.17 -9.68
C ARG A 482 12.45 -24.75 -9.13
N TYR A 483 13.51 -24.00 -9.25
CA TYR A 483 13.63 -22.66 -8.68
C TYR A 483 13.79 -21.64 -9.79
N GLU A 484 12.95 -20.64 -9.80
CA GLU A 484 13.05 -19.51 -10.74
C GLU A 484 13.19 -18.20 -9.98
N THR A 485 14.11 -17.36 -10.42
CA THR A 485 14.28 -16.02 -9.90
C THR A 485 13.82 -15.00 -10.93
N GLU A 486 13.10 -13.98 -10.50
CA GLU A 486 12.67 -12.87 -11.36
C GLU A 486 12.84 -11.52 -10.69
N LEU A 487 13.11 -10.49 -11.49
CA LEU A 487 13.02 -9.09 -11.06
C LEU A 487 11.55 -8.64 -11.07
N THR A 488 11.15 -7.85 -10.09
CA THR A 488 9.82 -7.25 -10.12
C THR A 488 9.82 -6.04 -11.06
N SER A 489 8.73 -5.81 -11.77
CA SER A 489 8.58 -4.65 -12.68
C SER A 489 8.75 -3.29 -12.00
N ARG A 490 8.75 -3.26 -10.67
CA ARG A 490 8.92 -2.06 -9.82
C ARG A 490 10.38 -1.70 -9.55
N SER A 491 11.35 -2.59 -9.83
CA SER A 491 12.78 -2.32 -9.69
C SER A 491 13.36 -1.50 -10.85
N LEU A 492 12.54 -1.16 -11.85
CA LEU A 492 12.96 -0.46 -13.08
C LEU A 492 12.45 0.99 -13.15
N SER A 493 11.85 1.52 -12.07
CA SER A 493 11.31 2.90 -12.01
C SER A 493 12.09 3.79 -11.03
#